data_57288220e98aeeb9d52c9a6cabe8b50d
#
_entry.id   57288220e98aeeb9d52c9a6cabe8b50d
#
_cell.length_a   1.000
_cell.length_b   1.000
_cell.length_c   1.000
_cell.angle_alpha   90.00
_cell.angle_beta   90.00
_cell.angle_gamma   90.00
#
_symmetry.space_group_name_H-M   'P 1'
#
loop_
_entity.id
_entity.type
_entity.pdbx_description
1 polymer ?
#
loop_
_entity_poly.entity_id
_entity_poly.type
_entity_poly.pdbx_seq_one_letter_code
_entity_poly.pdbx_strand_id
1 'polypeptide(L)'
;MFALSAVIALPVFADDHKAKVGMITTLSGGGSGLGIDVRDGFLLALKGNNDIEVVIEDDQRKPDIAVQLADKMIQSEKVDILTGIIWSNLAMAVVPAAVNQGKIYLSPNAGPSALAGAGCHKNYFNVAWQNDNLHEAAGGYANSEGYKNSFIMAPNYPAGKDALTGYKRFYEGELAGEIYTKLGQKDYAAEIAQIRASGADSVFFFLPGGMGIGFMKQFAQSGIDLPVVGPAFSFDQGILQAVGAAAMGVKNTSQWSKDLDNAANVKFVADFQAEYGRLPSLYASQGYDTANLLASALKTTSVNDQDAFRKALKKADFASTRGSFSFDTNNHPIQDIYVREVIKEGDIFTNKIVATGLKDRSNAYVSECKM
;
A
#
# COMPACT_ATOMS: atom_id res chain seq x y z
N MET A 1 -0.21 62.87 24.59
CA MET A 1 -1.18 62.33 23.61
C MET A 1 -0.65 61.00 23.13
N PHE A 2 -1.17 59.92 23.66
CA PHE A 2 -0.83 58.55 23.19
C PHE A 2 -1.91 58.13 22.22
N ALA A 3 -1.55 57.89 20.97
CA ALA A 3 -2.44 57.34 19.96
C ALA A 3 -2.57 55.83 20.15
N LEU A 4 -3.74 55.36 20.50
CA LEU A 4 -4.09 53.93 20.58
C LEU A 4 -4.40 53.44 19.14
N SER A 5 -3.49 52.68 18.55
CA SER A 5 -3.76 52.02 17.26
C SER A 5 -4.59 50.77 17.53
N ALA A 6 -5.88 50.82 17.20
CA ALA A 6 -6.75 49.65 17.21
C ALA A 6 -6.37 48.74 16.04
N VAL A 7 -5.85 47.55 16.31
CA VAL A 7 -5.69 46.48 15.33
C VAL A 7 -7.08 45.87 15.09
N ILE A 8 -7.66 46.18 13.97
CA ILE A 8 -8.91 45.53 13.49
C ILE A 8 -8.50 44.14 13.00
N ALA A 9 -8.75 43.13 13.80
CA ALA A 9 -8.73 41.70 13.33
C ALA A 9 -9.89 41.50 12.34
N LEU A 10 -9.57 41.35 11.06
CA LEU A 10 -10.55 40.91 10.07
C LEU A 10 -11.00 39.50 10.44
N PRO A 11 -12.31 39.22 10.40
CA PRO A 11 -12.80 37.85 10.57
C PRO A 11 -12.23 37.00 9.44
N VAL A 12 -11.48 35.97 9.79
CA VAL A 12 -11.16 34.87 8.89
C VAL A 12 -12.52 34.18 8.66
N PHE A 13 -13.12 34.41 7.50
CA PHE A 13 -14.23 33.59 7.07
C PHE A 13 -13.69 32.18 6.95
N ALA A 14 -14.10 31.29 7.85
CA ALA A 14 -13.94 29.86 7.67
C ALA A 14 -14.67 29.52 6.35
N ASP A 15 -13.93 29.01 5.38
CA ASP A 15 -14.48 28.48 4.15
C ASP A 15 -15.32 27.26 4.57
N ASP A 16 -16.66 27.36 4.53
CA ASP A 16 -17.59 26.28 4.86
C ASP A 16 -17.53 25.11 3.85
N HIS A 17 -16.57 25.17 2.91
CA HIS A 17 -16.39 24.13 1.89
C HIS A 17 -15.80 22.86 2.52
N LYS A 18 -16.63 21.82 2.61
CA LYS A 18 -16.18 20.49 2.96
C LYS A 18 -15.27 19.94 1.86
N ALA A 19 -14.12 19.41 2.24
CA ALA A 19 -13.24 18.73 1.28
C ALA A 19 -13.95 17.48 0.72
N LYS A 20 -14.13 17.43 -0.59
CA LYS A 20 -14.77 16.30 -1.26
C LYS A 20 -13.74 15.33 -1.83
N VAL A 21 -13.75 14.09 -1.36
CA VAL A 21 -12.81 13.03 -1.74
C VAL A 21 -13.49 12.00 -2.62
N GLY A 22 -12.94 11.75 -3.79
CA GLY A 22 -13.31 10.64 -4.65
C GLY A 22 -12.44 9.41 -4.38
N MET A 23 -13.04 8.36 -3.84
CA MET A 23 -12.38 7.07 -3.63
C MET A 23 -12.79 6.09 -4.72
N ILE A 24 -11.87 5.73 -5.59
CA ILE A 24 -12.04 4.68 -6.60
C ILE A 24 -11.25 3.47 -6.14
N THR A 25 -11.92 2.38 -5.81
CA THR A 25 -11.24 1.19 -5.29
C THR A 25 -11.94 -0.10 -5.71
N THR A 26 -11.24 -1.23 -5.63
CA THR A 26 -11.80 -2.51 -6.04
C THR A 26 -12.69 -3.08 -4.94
N LEU A 27 -14.01 -3.04 -5.12
CA LEU A 27 -15.00 -3.52 -4.16
C LEU A 27 -15.69 -4.82 -4.58
N SER A 28 -15.50 -5.25 -5.82
CA SER A 28 -16.05 -6.49 -6.36
C SER A 28 -15.02 -7.34 -7.11
N GLY A 29 -15.30 -8.61 -7.30
CA GLY A 29 -14.45 -9.55 -8.02
C GLY A 29 -13.17 -9.96 -7.27
N GLY A 30 -12.19 -10.42 -8.04
CA GLY A 30 -10.91 -10.90 -7.47
C GLY A 30 -10.07 -9.76 -6.91
N GLY A 31 -9.81 -9.76 -5.61
CA GLY A 31 -9.08 -8.73 -4.89
C GLY A 31 -9.95 -7.67 -4.21
N SER A 32 -11.27 -7.85 -4.19
CA SER A 32 -12.20 -6.94 -3.51
C SER A 32 -11.89 -6.75 -2.03
N GLY A 33 -11.44 -7.79 -1.33
CA GLY A 33 -11.05 -7.69 0.08
C GLY A 33 -9.98 -6.63 0.34
N LEU A 34 -9.08 -6.40 -0.62
CA LEU A 34 -8.02 -5.39 -0.52
C LEU A 34 -8.61 -3.96 -0.53
N GLY A 35 -9.50 -3.69 -1.49
CA GLY A 35 -10.16 -2.38 -1.61
C GLY A 35 -11.17 -2.12 -0.49
N ILE A 36 -11.87 -3.16 -0.04
CA ILE A 36 -12.77 -3.08 1.13
C ILE A 36 -11.97 -2.68 2.37
N ASP A 37 -10.80 -3.27 2.59
CA ASP A 37 -9.96 -2.94 3.74
C ASP A 37 -9.41 -1.51 3.67
N VAL A 38 -8.96 -1.03 2.51
CA VAL A 38 -8.57 0.38 2.33
C VAL A 38 -9.74 1.31 2.64
N ARG A 39 -10.92 1.02 2.11
CA ARG A 39 -12.14 1.80 2.37
C ARG A 39 -12.48 1.83 3.87
N ASP A 40 -12.51 0.67 4.50
CA ASP A 40 -12.91 0.53 5.91
C ASP A 40 -11.92 1.25 6.83
N GLY A 41 -10.61 1.13 6.58
CA GLY A 41 -9.59 1.87 7.32
C GLY A 41 -9.73 3.39 7.13
N PHE A 42 -9.96 3.85 5.89
CA PHE A 42 -10.15 5.26 5.57
C PHE A 42 -11.39 5.84 6.28
N LEU A 43 -12.51 5.15 6.20
CA LEU A 43 -13.75 5.58 6.84
C LEU A 43 -13.66 5.55 8.38
N LEU A 44 -12.95 4.56 8.95
CA LEU A 44 -12.72 4.50 10.40
C LEU A 44 -11.98 5.74 10.90
N ALA A 45 -10.93 6.18 10.19
CA ALA A 45 -10.17 7.37 10.57
C ALA A 45 -11.01 8.66 10.49
N LEU A 46 -12.00 8.70 9.60
CA LEU A 46 -12.90 9.86 9.44
C LEU A 46 -14.16 9.78 10.31
N LYS A 47 -14.31 8.75 11.14
CA LYS A 47 -15.52 8.61 11.99
C LYS A 47 -15.68 9.83 12.89
N GLY A 48 -16.79 10.55 12.73
CA GLY A 48 -17.06 11.79 13.44
C GLY A 48 -16.44 13.05 12.84
N ASN A 49 -15.70 12.95 11.74
CA ASN A 49 -15.24 14.11 10.99
C ASN A 49 -16.30 14.54 9.97
N ASN A 50 -16.82 15.77 10.11
CA ASN A 50 -17.85 16.32 9.24
C ASN A 50 -17.30 17.27 8.15
N ASP A 51 -16.00 17.50 8.12
CA ASP A 51 -15.32 18.44 7.20
C ASP A 51 -14.90 17.75 5.90
N ILE A 52 -15.04 16.41 5.83
CA ILE A 52 -14.66 15.59 4.69
C ILE A 52 -15.87 14.79 4.22
N GLU A 53 -16.24 14.98 2.93
CA GLU A 53 -17.22 14.15 2.23
C GLU A 53 -16.48 13.12 1.37
N VAL A 54 -16.92 11.86 1.40
CA VAL A 54 -16.30 10.78 0.61
C VAL A 54 -17.30 10.16 -0.35
N VAL A 55 -17.01 10.23 -1.65
CA VAL A 55 -17.75 9.53 -2.72
C VAL A 55 -16.95 8.28 -3.07
N ILE A 56 -17.58 7.10 -3.03
CA ILE A 56 -16.91 5.81 -3.20
C ILE A 56 -17.48 5.07 -4.41
N GLU A 57 -16.60 4.60 -5.30
CA GLU A 57 -16.97 3.85 -6.51
C GLU A 57 -16.11 2.61 -6.68
N ASP A 58 -16.69 1.57 -7.28
CA ASP A 58 -16.05 0.28 -7.55
C ASP A 58 -15.41 0.24 -8.93
N ASP A 59 -14.10 0.15 -9.01
CA ASP A 59 -13.36 0.02 -10.27
C ASP A 59 -13.45 -1.39 -10.90
N GLN A 60 -14.02 -2.37 -10.20
CA GLN A 60 -14.15 -3.76 -10.63
C GLN A 60 -12.82 -4.38 -11.12
N ARG A 61 -11.69 -3.77 -10.72
CA ARG A 61 -10.35 -4.11 -11.18
C ARG A 61 -10.15 -3.92 -12.70
N LYS A 62 -10.87 -2.99 -13.31
CA LYS A 62 -10.82 -2.68 -14.75
C LYS A 62 -10.29 -1.28 -14.99
N PRO A 63 -9.17 -1.12 -15.73
CA PRO A 63 -8.58 0.21 -15.98
C PRO A 63 -9.53 1.17 -16.69
N ASP A 64 -10.30 0.70 -17.66
CA ASP A 64 -11.28 1.49 -18.40
C ASP A 64 -12.41 2.03 -17.50
N ILE A 65 -12.89 1.21 -16.57
CA ILE A 65 -13.89 1.66 -15.57
C ILE A 65 -13.25 2.68 -14.62
N ALA A 66 -12.04 2.41 -14.11
CA ALA A 66 -11.36 3.34 -13.20
C ALA A 66 -11.15 4.72 -13.85
N VAL A 67 -10.79 4.78 -15.14
CA VAL A 67 -10.68 6.05 -15.88
C VAL A 67 -12.00 6.76 -16.00
N GLN A 68 -13.08 6.06 -16.39
CA GLN A 68 -14.42 6.65 -16.50
C GLN A 68 -14.92 7.19 -15.15
N LEU A 69 -14.66 6.46 -14.06
CA LEU A 69 -15.01 6.90 -12.71
C LEU A 69 -14.21 8.13 -12.29
N ALA A 70 -12.92 8.19 -12.59
CA ALA A 70 -12.09 9.35 -12.30
C ALA A 70 -12.60 10.60 -13.05
N ASP A 71 -12.91 10.47 -14.33
CA ASP A 71 -13.49 11.55 -15.13
C ASP A 71 -14.85 12.01 -14.57
N LYS A 72 -15.74 11.07 -14.21
CA LYS A 72 -17.01 11.39 -13.54
C LYS A 72 -16.80 12.18 -12.26
N MET A 73 -15.89 11.68 -11.38
CA MET A 73 -15.60 12.33 -10.09
C MET A 73 -15.02 13.74 -10.27
N ILE A 74 -14.13 13.93 -11.24
CA ILE A 74 -13.53 15.24 -11.52
C ILE A 74 -14.54 16.20 -12.16
N GLN A 75 -15.25 15.74 -13.20
CA GLN A 75 -16.07 16.61 -14.04
C GLN A 75 -17.49 16.83 -13.50
N SER A 76 -18.11 15.78 -12.95
CA SER A 76 -19.50 15.82 -12.49
C SER A 76 -19.62 16.03 -10.99
N GLU A 77 -18.90 15.19 -10.21
CA GLU A 77 -18.94 15.23 -8.75
C GLU A 77 -18.10 16.38 -8.15
N LYS A 78 -17.19 16.97 -8.97
CA LYS A 78 -16.31 18.06 -8.56
C LYS A 78 -15.47 17.75 -7.32
N VAL A 79 -14.95 16.52 -7.20
CA VAL A 79 -14.08 16.16 -6.09
C VAL A 79 -12.80 17.00 -6.07
N ASP A 80 -12.30 17.28 -4.89
CA ASP A 80 -11.06 18.03 -4.66
C ASP A 80 -9.86 17.11 -4.76
N ILE A 81 -10.00 15.89 -4.24
CA ILE A 81 -8.92 14.90 -4.07
C ILE A 81 -9.40 13.55 -4.58
N LEU A 82 -8.50 12.79 -5.21
CA LEU A 82 -8.74 11.39 -5.58
C LEU A 82 -7.86 10.45 -4.74
N THR A 83 -8.38 9.25 -4.47
CA THR A 83 -7.69 8.21 -3.70
C THR A 83 -8.25 6.82 -4.04
N GLY A 84 -7.68 5.76 -3.43
CA GLY A 84 -8.33 4.45 -3.31
C GLY A 84 -7.75 3.34 -4.19
N ILE A 85 -7.11 3.63 -5.33
CA ILE A 85 -6.70 2.60 -6.29
C ILE A 85 -5.70 1.61 -5.69
N ILE A 86 -6.04 0.31 -5.86
CA ILE A 86 -5.24 -0.81 -5.36
C ILE A 86 -4.18 -1.25 -6.38
N TRP A 87 -4.53 -1.35 -7.67
CA TRP A 87 -3.72 -2.00 -8.69
C TRP A 87 -2.86 -1.01 -9.47
N SER A 88 -1.57 -1.30 -9.61
CA SER A 88 -0.63 -0.39 -10.26
C SER A 88 -0.94 -0.11 -11.74
N ASN A 89 -1.55 -1.05 -12.47
CA ASN A 89 -2.00 -0.79 -13.85
C ASN A 89 -3.18 0.19 -13.90
N LEU A 90 -4.07 0.17 -12.91
CA LEU A 90 -5.14 1.16 -12.78
C LEU A 90 -4.58 2.52 -12.37
N ALA A 91 -3.62 2.54 -11.43
CA ALA A 91 -2.96 3.78 -11.02
C ALA A 91 -2.22 4.45 -12.19
N MET A 92 -1.52 3.67 -13.02
CA MET A 92 -0.87 4.18 -14.23
C MET A 92 -1.85 4.74 -15.27
N ALA A 93 -3.09 4.24 -15.30
CA ALA A 93 -4.13 4.76 -16.20
C ALA A 93 -4.79 6.04 -15.66
N VAL A 94 -4.99 6.15 -14.35
CA VAL A 94 -5.79 7.24 -13.73
C VAL A 94 -4.92 8.39 -13.23
N VAL A 95 -3.83 8.10 -12.50
CA VAL A 95 -3.08 9.13 -11.76
C VAL A 95 -2.51 10.22 -12.67
N PRO A 96 -1.81 9.91 -13.79
CA PRO A 96 -1.24 10.96 -14.63
C PRO A 96 -2.30 11.93 -15.17
N ALA A 97 -3.46 11.43 -15.58
CA ALA A 97 -4.55 12.26 -16.08
C ALA A 97 -5.15 13.15 -14.98
N ALA A 98 -5.35 12.61 -13.79
CA ALA A 98 -5.92 13.34 -12.65
C ALA A 98 -4.99 14.47 -12.18
N VAL A 99 -3.70 14.20 -11.99
CA VAL A 99 -2.74 15.21 -11.51
C VAL A 99 -2.47 16.29 -12.54
N ASN A 100 -2.48 15.97 -13.84
CA ASN A 100 -2.37 16.93 -14.93
C ASN A 100 -3.61 17.85 -15.05
N GLN A 101 -4.77 17.40 -14.58
CA GLN A 101 -5.97 18.23 -14.43
C GLN A 101 -5.95 19.05 -13.12
N GLY A 102 -4.82 19.09 -12.40
CA GLY A 102 -4.64 19.86 -11.17
C GLY A 102 -5.20 19.20 -9.92
N LYS A 103 -5.72 17.96 -10.00
CA LYS A 103 -6.21 17.24 -8.82
C LYS A 103 -5.05 16.68 -8.00
N ILE A 104 -5.21 16.64 -6.68
CA ILE A 104 -4.30 15.93 -5.79
C ILE A 104 -4.73 14.46 -5.72
N TYR A 105 -3.76 13.57 -5.82
CA TYR A 105 -3.98 12.14 -5.67
C TYR A 105 -3.21 11.62 -4.45
N LEU A 106 -3.92 11.04 -3.48
CA LEU A 106 -3.34 10.36 -2.32
C LEU A 106 -3.43 8.86 -2.56
N SER A 107 -2.30 8.19 -2.79
CA SER A 107 -2.30 6.74 -3.01
C SER A 107 -2.24 5.98 -1.70
N PRO A 108 -3.29 5.24 -1.33
CA PRO A 108 -3.28 4.39 -0.14
C PRO A 108 -2.69 3.00 -0.41
N ASN A 109 -2.29 2.68 -1.64
CA ASN A 109 -1.75 1.37 -1.98
C ASN A 109 -0.80 1.38 -3.19
N ALA A 110 -1.28 1.60 -4.40
CA ALA A 110 -0.47 1.48 -5.60
C ALA A 110 0.70 2.46 -5.62
N GLY A 111 1.93 1.96 -5.72
CA GLY A 111 3.16 2.76 -5.75
C GLY A 111 4.10 2.36 -6.89
N PRO A 112 3.64 2.36 -8.17
CA PRO A 112 4.48 1.94 -9.29
C PRO A 112 5.73 2.81 -9.43
N SER A 113 6.86 2.18 -9.77
CA SER A 113 8.17 2.81 -9.95
C SER A 113 8.12 4.00 -10.90
N ALA A 114 7.33 3.90 -11.97
CA ALA A 114 7.17 4.99 -12.93
C ALA A 114 6.62 6.28 -12.31
N LEU A 115 5.74 6.20 -11.30
CA LEU A 115 5.21 7.37 -10.59
C LEU A 115 6.13 7.86 -9.46
N ALA A 116 7.11 7.07 -9.05
CA ALA A 116 8.15 7.48 -8.11
C ALA A 116 9.33 8.17 -8.80
N GLY A 117 9.65 7.74 -10.03
CA GLY A 117 10.74 8.24 -10.87
C GLY A 117 10.30 9.32 -11.86
N ALA A 118 10.51 9.07 -13.14
CA ALA A 118 10.30 10.06 -14.21
C ALA A 118 8.86 10.60 -14.33
N GLY A 119 7.87 9.85 -13.89
CA GLY A 119 6.46 10.26 -13.86
C GLY A 119 6.01 10.86 -12.52
N CYS A 120 6.93 11.23 -11.64
CA CYS A 120 6.59 11.90 -10.38
C CYS A 120 5.88 13.24 -10.64
N HIS A 121 5.01 13.62 -9.72
CA HIS A 121 4.25 14.85 -9.87
C HIS A 121 3.94 15.47 -8.49
N LYS A 122 4.04 16.80 -8.39
CA LYS A 122 3.81 17.55 -7.13
C LYS A 122 2.44 17.30 -6.48
N ASN A 123 1.45 16.86 -7.25
CA ASN A 123 0.10 16.54 -6.79
C ASN A 123 -0.09 15.04 -6.49
N TYR A 124 0.92 14.20 -6.65
CA TYR A 124 0.86 12.78 -6.30
C TYR A 124 1.62 12.53 -4.99
N PHE A 125 0.94 11.93 -4.02
CA PHE A 125 1.52 11.50 -2.75
C PHE A 125 1.23 10.03 -2.55
N ASN A 126 2.26 9.21 -2.40
CA ASN A 126 2.09 7.82 -2.02
C ASN A 126 2.18 7.68 -0.50
N VAL A 127 1.09 7.27 0.12
CA VAL A 127 1.03 7.10 1.59
C VAL A 127 1.35 5.67 2.00
N ALA A 128 1.43 4.75 1.06
CA ALA A 128 1.63 3.31 1.32
C ALA A 128 3.12 2.90 1.28
N TRP A 129 3.65 2.72 0.09
CA TRP A 129 5.03 2.29 -0.22
C TRP A 129 5.39 2.67 -1.66
N GLN A 130 6.65 2.60 -2.00
CA GLN A 130 7.05 2.39 -3.39
C GLN A 130 7.11 0.88 -3.63
N ASN A 131 6.62 0.41 -4.78
CA ASN A 131 6.38 -1.02 -5.02
C ASN A 131 7.59 -1.93 -4.74
N ASP A 132 8.82 -1.47 -4.97
CA ASP A 132 10.01 -2.30 -4.76
C ASP A 132 10.31 -2.56 -3.27
N ASN A 133 9.93 -1.66 -2.36
CA ASN A 133 10.45 -1.61 -1.00
C ASN A 133 10.29 -2.91 -0.20
N LEU A 134 9.09 -3.52 -0.24
CA LEU A 134 8.86 -4.77 0.50
C LEU A 134 9.69 -5.92 -0.09
N HIS A 135 9.87 -5.89 -1.40
CA HIS A 135 10.61 -6.93 -2.14
C HIS A 135 12.13 -6.79 -1.95
N GLU A 136 12.64 -5.56 -1.82
CA GLU A 136 14.01 -5.26 -1.42
C GLU A 136 14.32 -5.89 -0.04
N ALA A 137 13.41 -5.69 0.92
CA ALA A 137 13.53 -6.31 2.24
C ALA A 137 13.50 -7.84 2.17
N ALA A 138 12.69 -8.42 1.28
CA ALA A 138 12.64 -9.87 1.07
C ALA A 138 13.94 -10.42 0.47
N GLY A 139 14.54 -9.69 -0.48
CA GLY A 139 15.85 -10.05 -1.05
C GLY A 139 16.97 -9.98 -0.01
N GLY A 140 17.01 -8.92 0.80
CA GLY A 140 17.94 -8.80 1.91
C GLY A 140 17.77 -9.88 2.98
N TYR A 141 16.52 -10.23 3.30
CA TYR A 141 16.23 -11.33 4.21
C TYR A 141 16.70 -12.68 3.66
N ALA A 142 16.48 -12.95 2.37
CA ALA A 142 16.95 -14.18 1.73
C ALA A 142 18.48 -14.35 1.84
N ASN A 143 19.25 -13.24 1.74
CA ASN A 143 20.70 -13.27 1.98
C ASN A 143 21.03 -13.62 3.45
N SER A 144 20.31 -13.05 4.41
CA SER A 144 20.56 -13.30 5.85
C SER A 144 20.28 -14.75 6.25
N GLU A 145 19.35 -15.41 5.57
CA GLU A 145 19.06 -16.85 5.73
C GLU A 145 20.06 -17.74 4.98
N GLY A 146 20.93 -17.15 4.17
CA GLY A 146 21.97 -17.89 3.44
C GLY A 146 21.46 -18.56 2.17
N TYR A 147 20.29 -18.20 1.65
CA TYR A 147 19.76 -18.73 0.37
C TYR A 147 20.66 -18.28 -0.79
N LYS A 148 21.05 -19.24 -1.63
CA LYS A 148 22.02 -19.01 -2.70
C LYS A 148 21.44 -19.12 -4.09
N ASN A 149 20.27 -19.75 -4.24
CA ASN A 149 19.67 -20.04 -5.55
C ASN A 149 18.15 -19.94 -5.50
N SER A 150 17.63 -18.72 -5.56
CA SER A 150 16.17 -18.47 -5.42
C SER A 150 15.42 -18.63 -6.74
N PHE A 151 14.26 -19.27 -6.70
CA PHE A 151 13.27 -19.20 -7.78
C PHE A 151 12.31 -18.05 -7.52
N ILE A 152 12.16 -17.12 -8.48
CA ILE A 152 11.36 -15.92 -8.27
C ILE A 152 10.19 -15.82 -9.24
N MET A 153 9.02 -15.35 -8.75
CA MET A 153 7.79 -15.32 -9.53
C MET A 153 6.88 -14.13 -9.18
N ALA A 154 6.30 -13.50 -10.21
CA ALA A 154 5.30 -12.44 -10.05
C ALA A 154 4.31 -12.39 -11.23
N PRO A 155 3.13 -11.73 -11.13
CA PRO A 155 2.27 -11.52 -12.27
C PRO A 155 2.85 -10.48 -13.24
N ASN A 156 2.62 -10.65 -14.54
CA ASN A 156 3.09 -9.75 -15.57
C ASN A 156 2.24 -8.46 -15.64
N TYR A 157 2.55 -7.51 -14.76
CA TYR A 157 1.98 -6.16 -14.73
C TYR A 157 2.94 -5.22 -13.98
N PRO A 158 2.73 -3.88 -13.93
CA PRO A 158 3.73 -2.97 -13.36
C PRO A 158 4.24 -3.38 -11.98
N ALA A 159 3.36 -3.65 -11.00
CA ALA A 159 3.82 -4.04 -9.67
C ALA A 159 4.54 -5.40 -9.64
N GLY A 160 4.23 -6.33 -10.52
CA GLY A 160 4.96 -7.59 -10.61
C GLY A 160 6.38 -7.41 -11.14
N LYS A 161 6.56 -6.50 -12.09
CA LYS A 161 7.90 -6.13 -12.59
C LYS A 161 8.71 -5.42 -11.51
N ASP A 162 8.11 -4.44 -10.84
CA ASP A 162 8.71 -3.74 -9.71
C ASP A 162 9.12 -4.73 -8.60
N ALA A 163 8.27 -5.73 -8.31
CA ALA A 163 8.53 -6.73 -7.28
C ALA A 163 9.80 -7.55 -7.55
N LEU A 164 9.94 -8.10 -8.75
CA LEU A 164 11.14 -8.88 -9.09
C LEU A 164 12.38 -7.99 -9.22
N THR A 165 12.21 -6.75 -9.67
CA THR A 165 13.30 -5.74 -9.70
C THR A 165 13.77 -5.42 -8.29
N GLY A 166 12.84 -5.17 -7.35
CA GLY A 166 13.16 -4.89 -5.95
C GLY A 166 13.87 -6.06 -5.27
N TYR A 167 13.35 -7.27 -5.42
CA TYR A 167 14.00 -8.47 -4.87
C TYR A 167 15.44 -8.61 -5.39
N LYS A 168 15.65 -8.57 -6.70
CA LYS A 168 16.97 -8.68 -7.34
C LYS A 168 17.95 -7.57 -6.94
N ARG A 169 17.46 -6.39 -6.58
CA ARG A 169 18.33 -5.28 -6.15
C ARG A 169 19.05 -5.56 -4.84
N PHE A 170 18.44 -6.35 -3.97
CA PHE A 170 18.97 -6.67 -2.63
C PHE A 170 19.37 -8.12 -2.45
N TYR A 171 19.01 -9.01 -3.37
CA TYR A 171 19.41 -10.42 -3.34
C TYR A 171 20.77 -10.60 -4.04
N GLU A 172 21.71 -11.24 -3.36
CA GLU A 172 23.09 -11.44 -3.82
C GLU A 172 23.35 -12.85 -4.37
N GLY A 173 22.38 -13.78 -4.24
CA GLY A 173 22.49 -15.14 -4.76
C GLY A 173 22.16 -15.26 -6.24
N GLU A 174 22.22 -16.48 -6.76
CA GLU A 174 21.83 -16.82 -8.12
C GLU A 174 20.31 -17.00 -8.25
N LEU A 175 19.78 -16.89 -9.45
CA LEU A 175 18.38 -17.15 -9.74
C LEU A 175 18.24 -18.54 -10.40
N ALA A 176 17.61 -19.47 -9.71
CA ALA A 176 17.22 -20.77 -10.25
C ALA A 176 16.17 -20.65 -11.36
N GLY A 177 15.42 -19.56 -11.36
CA GLY A 177 14.44 -19.22 -12.39
C GLY A 177 13.70 -17.92 -12.07
N GLU A 178 13.22 -17.28 -13.14
CA GLU A 178 12.38 -16.07 -13.06
C GLU A 178 11.17 -16.24 -13.96
N ILE A 179 9.96 -16.13 -13.39
CA ILE A 179 8.70 -16.31 -14.14
C ILE A 179 7.76 -15.13 -13.92
N TYR A 180 7.15 -14.69 -15.03
CA TYR A 180 6.00 -13.81 -15.00
C TYR A 180 4.72 -14.59 -15.34
N THR A 181 3.82 -14.72 -14.37
CA THR A 181 2.52 -15.39 -14.53
C THR A 181 1.47 -14.46 -15.14
N LYS A 182 0.34 -15.00 -15.55
CA LYS A 182 -0.81 -14.19 -15.96
C LYS A 182 -1.42 -13.48 -14.73
N LEU A 183 -1.74 -12.20 -14.86
CA LEU A 183 -2.47 -11.48 -13.82
C LEU A 183 -3.86 -12.09 -13.61
N GLY A 184 -4.13 -12.58 -12.40
CA GLY A 184 -5.38 -13.29 -12.06
C GLY A 184 -5.32 -14.80 -12.31
N GLN A 185 -4.15 -15.38 -12.54
CA GLN A 185 -3.94 -16.83 -12.67
C GLN A 185 -4.45 -17.58 -11.44
N LYS A 186 -5.00 -18.76 -11.63
CA LYS A 186 -5.56 -19.60 -10.55
C LYS A 186 -4.88 -20.97 -10.44
N ASP A 187 -4.31 -21.47 -11.51
CA ASP A 187 -3.61 -22.75 -11.59
C ASP A 187 -2.10 -22.51 -11.75
N TYR A 188 -1.31 -23.13 -10.91
CA TYR A 188 0.15 -22.96 -10.81
C TYR A 188 0.90 -24.30 -10.98
N ALA A 189 0.24 -25.35 -11.49
CA ALA A 189 0.87 -26.66 -11.64
C ALA A 189 2.14 -26.62 -12.50
N ALA A 190 2.14 -25.81 -13.57
CA ALA A 190 3.30 -25.65 -14.45
C ALA A 190 4.47 -24.95 -13.76
N GLU A 191 4.19 -23.87 -13.02
CA GLU A 191 5.20 -23.11 -12.27
C GLU A 191 5.80 -23.96 -11.13
N ILE A 192 4.96 -24.72 -10.42
CA ILE A 192 5.38 -25.65 -9.36
C ILE A 192 6.27 -26.76 -9.93
N ALA A 193 5.95 -27.30 -11.12
CA ALA A 193 6.82 -28.26 -11.80
C ALA A 193 8.20 -27.65 -12.16
N GLN A 194 8.22 -26.39 -12.60
CA GLN A 194 9.47 -25.68 -12.89
C GLN A 194 10.29 -25.44 -11.60
N ILE A 195 9.66 -25.01 -10.51
CA ILE A 195 10.32 -24.86 -9.19
C ILE A 195 10.97 -26.21 -8.78
N ARG A 196 10.24 -27.31 -8.89
CA ARG A 196 10.75 -28.66 -8.56
C ARG A 196 12.00 -29.04 -9.35
N ALA A 197 12.03 -28.66 -10.63
CA ALA A 197 13.12 -29.00 -11.56
C ALA A 197 14.30 -28.03 -11.52
N SER A 198 14.15 -26.87 -10.88
CA SER A 198 15.09 -25.75 -10.99
C SER A 198 16.38 -25.91 -10.15
N GLY A 199 16.37 -26.77 -9.12
CA GLY A 199 17.45 -26.84 -8.13
C GLY A 199 17.49 -25.63 -7.19
N ALA A 200 16.40 -24.88 -7.06
CA ALA A 200 16.27 -23.78 -6.12
C ALA A 200 16.41 -24.25 -4.67
N ASP A 201 16.96 -23.40 -3.82
CA ASP A 201 17.01 -23.57 -2.36
C ASP A 201 15.97 -22.73 -1.63
N SER A 202 15.30 -21.82 -2.34
CA SER A 202 14.25 -20.96 -1.83
C SER A 202 13.30 -20.50 -2.92
N VAL A 203 12.10 -20.08 -2.54
CA VAL A 203 11.10 -19.51 -3.46
C VAL A 203 10.70 -18.13 -2.98
N PHE A 204 10.85 -17.13 -3.84
CA PHE A 204 10.26 -15.82 -3.66
C PHE A 204 9.07 -15.66 -4.61
N PHE A 205 7.95 -15.16 -4.11
CA PHE A 205 6.85 -14.79 -4.99
C PHE A 205 6.08 -13.56 -4.50
N PHE A 206 5.61 -12.78 -5.47
CA PHE A 206 4.63 -11.72 -5.28
C PHE A 206 3.34 -12.10 -6.02
N LEU A 207 2.33 -12.58 -5.31
CA LEU A 207 1.04 -12.99 -5.85
C LEU A 207 -0.10 -12.45 -4.96
N PRO A 208 -0.55 -11.19 -5.16
CA PRO A 208 -1.50 -10.56 -4.24
C PRO A 208 -2.88 -11.19 -4.27
N GLY A 209 -3.52 -11.27 -3.10
CA GLY A 209 -4.90 -11.73 -2.91
C GLY A 209 -5.11 -13.19 -3.32
N GLY A 210 -6.15 -13.45 -4.10
CA GLY A 210 -6.53 -14.82 -4.50
C GLY A 210 -5.46 -15.59 -5.28
N MET A 211 -4.53 -14.91 -5.93
CA MET A 211 -3.39 -15.54 -6.60
C MET A 211 -2.47 -16.21 -5.59
N GLY A 212 -2.12 -15.53 -4.50
CA GLY A 212 -1.28 -16.06 -3.43
C GLY A 212 -1.96 -17.22 -2.69
N ILE A 213 -3.27 -17.11 -2.43
CA ILE A 213 -4.06 -18.21 -1.85
C ILE A 213 -3.97 -19.46 -2.73
N GLY A 214 -4.19 -19.31 -4.04
CA GLY A 214 -4.15 -20.41 -5.00
C GLY A 214 -2.77 -21.06 -5.07
N PHE A 215 -1.72 -20.25 -5.20
CA PHE A 215 -0.34 -20.76 -5.27
C PHE A 215 0.06 -21.49 -3.99
N MET A 216 -0.10 -20.87 -2.81
CA MET A 216 0.31 -21.48 -1.55
C MET A 216 -0.35 -22.82 -1.27
N LYS A 217 -1.65 -22.95 -1.56
CA LYS A 217 -2.36 -24.22 -1.41
C LYS A 217 -1.81 -25.30 -2.35
N GLN A 218 -1.60 -24.98 -3.62
CA GLN A 218 -1.06 -25.92 -4.60
C GLN A 218 0.41 -26.26 -4.29
N PHE A 219 1.21 -25.27 -3.86
CA PHE A 219 2.60 -25.47 -3.48
C PHE A 219 2.73 -26.41 -2.27
N ALA A 220 1.93 -26.19 -1.22
CA ALA A 220 1.88 -27.09 -0.06
C ALA A 220 1.44 -28.51 -0.43
N GLN A 221 0.46 -28.65 -1.32
CA GLN A 221 -0.01 -29.97 -1.82
C GLN A 221 1.02 -30.69 -2.69
N SER A 222 1.95 -29.95 -3.29
CA SER A 222 2.98 -30.53 -4.16
C SER A 222 4.03 -31.35 -3.43
N GLY A 223 4.14 -31.20 -2.11
CA GLY A 223 5.18 -31.86 -1.30
C GLY A 223 6.60 -31.32 -1.52
N ILE A 224 6.74 -30.16 -2.14
CA ILE A 224 8.03 -29.44 -2.23
C ILE A 224 8.32 -28.83 -0.86
N ASP A 225 9.48 -29.17 -0.29
CA ASP A 225 9.96 -28.64 0.99
C ASP A 225 11.05 -27.59 0.75
N LEU A 226 10.64 -26.42 0.27
CA LEU A 226 11.50 -25.25 0.11
C LEU A 226 10.97 -24.09 0.93
N PRO A 227 11.85 -23.33 1.58
CA PRO A 227 11.47 -22.11 2.26
C PRO A 227 10.85 -21.10 1.28
N VAL A 228 9.79 -20.46 1.74
CA VAL A 228 9.08 -19.42 0.99
C VAL A 228 9.34 -18.08 1.66
N VAL A 229 9.73 -17.10 0.87
CA VAL A 229 9.82 -15.70 1.25
C VAL A 229 8.90 -14.89 0.34
N GLY A 230 8.18 -13.93 0.87
CA GLY A 230 7.32 -13.08 0.03
C GLY A 230 6.97 -11.76 0.71
N PRO A 231 6.34 -10.84 0.01
CA PRO A 231 5.80 -9.65 0.62
C PRO A 231 4.45 -9.94 1.27
N ALA A 232 4.06 -9.08 2.17
CA ALA A 232 2.78 -9.12 2.89
C ALA A 232 1.54 -9.34 2.01
N PHE A 233 1.59 -8.94 0.75
CA PHE A 233 0.45 -9.01 -0.19
C PHE A 233 -0.14 -10.42 -0.39
N SER A 234 0.65 -11.44 -0.12
CA SER A 234 0.24 -12.86 -0.20
C SER A 234 0.00 -13.49 1.18
N PHE A 235 0.35 -12.78 2.25
CA PHE A 235 0.33 -13.27 3.63
C PHE A 235 -0.32 -12.31 4.62
N ASP A 236 -1.13 -11.38 4.11
CA ASP A 236 -1.79 -10.42 4.99
C ASP A 236 -3.04 -10.98 5.68
N GLN A 237 -3.48 -10.30 6.74
CA GLN A 237 -4.55 -10.76 7.63
C GLN A 237 -5.82 -11.16 6.86
N GLY A 238 -6.18 -10.40 5.82
CA GLY A 238 -7.38 -10.66 5.03
C GLY A 238 -7.35 -11.96 4.21
N ILE A 239 -6.18 -12.53 3.98
CA ILE A 239 -6.03 -13.75 3.16
C ILE A 239 -5.49 -14.95 3.94
N LEU A 240 -4.83 -14.74 5.08
CA LEU A 240 -4.21 -15.81 5.87
C LEU A 240 -5.20 -16.90 6.28
N GLN A 241 -6.43 -16.54 6.64
CA GLN A 241 -7.45 -17.54 7.00
C GLN A 241 -7.78 -18.47 5.82
N ALA A 242 -7.76 -17.95 4.60
CA ALA A 242 -8.01 -18.75 3.39
C ALA A 242 -6.80 -19.58 2.99
N VAL A 243 -5.57 -19.15 3.25
CA VAL A 243 -4.34 -19.93 3.04
C VAL A 243 -4.23 -21.03 4.08
N GLY A 244 -4.52 -20.70 5.35
CA GLY A 244 -4.51 -21.62 6.48
C GLY A 244 -3.12 -22.15 6.82
N ALA A 245 -3.06 -23.42 7.22
CA ALA A 245 -1.83 -24.07 7.66
C ALA A 245 -0.70 -24.08 6.60
N ALA A 246 -1.03 -23.94 5.32
CA ALA A 246 -0.03 -23.86 4.25
C ALA A 246 0.91 -22.63 4.37
N ALA A 247 0.51 -21.61 5.13
CA ALA A 247 1.34 -20.43 5.34
C ALA A 247 2.13 -20.46 6.66
N MET A 248 1.98 -21.47 7.52
CA MET A 248 2.64 -21.52 8.82
C MET A 248 4.16 -21.41 8.71
N GLY A 249 4.75 -20.51 9.51
CA GLY A 249 6.20 -20.29 9.54
C GLY A 249 6.76 -19.49 8.36
N VAL A 250 5.94 -19.18 7.34
CA VAL A 250 6.38 -18.38 6.18
C VAL A 250 6.82 -17.00 6.64
N LYS A 251 8.00 -16.58 6.16
CA LYS A 251 8.52 -15.23 6.39
C LYS A 251 8.04 -14.28 5.31
N ASN A 252 7.55 -13.12 5.73
CA ASN A 252 7.07 -12.12 4.79
C ASN A 252 7.42 -10.70 5.23
N THR A 253 7.55 -9.81 4.26
CA THR A 253 7.98 -8.43 4.48
C THR A 253 6.83 -7.44 4.38
N SER A 254 6.79 -6.47 5.30
CA SER A 254 5.72 -5.49 5.38
C SER A 254 6.19 -4.20 6.04
N GLN A 255 5.63 -3.07 5.65
CA GLN A 255 5.82 -1.80 6.32
C GLN A 255 4.95 -1.66 7.59
N TRP A 256 4.04 -2.59 7.80
CA TRP A 256 3.10 -2.58 8.92
C TRP A 256 2.86 -3.98 9.48
N SER A 257 2.57 -4.06 10.78
CA SER A 257 2.06 -5.25 11.45
C SER A 257 1.16 -4.87 12.61
N LYS A 258 0.19 -5.73 12.92
CA LYS A 258 -0.74 -5.51 14.02
C LYS A 258 -0.07 -5.37 15.40
N ASP A 259 1.12 -5.95 15.54
CA ASP A 259 1.90 -6.01 16.78
C ASP A 259 2.93 -4.87 16.93
N LEU A 260 2.89 -3.85 16.08
CA LEU A 260 3.59 -2.59 16.34
C LEU A 260 3.03 -1.92 17.59
N ASP A 261 3.91 -1.55 18.52
CA ASP A 261 3.57 -1.10 19.87
C ASP A 261 3.33 0.41 20.03
N ASN A 262 3.43 1.17 18.93
CA ASN A 262 3.13 2.60 18.97
C ASN A 262 1.63 2.85 19.25
N ALA A 263 1.34 3.94 19.98
CA ALA A 263 -0.02 4.24 20.46
C ALA A 263 -1.06 4.36 19.33
N ALA A 264 -0.66 4.88 18.17
CA ALA A 264 -1.56 5.03 17.02
C ALA A 264 -1.97 3.67 16.48
N ASN A 265 -1.04 2.72 16.38
CA ASN A 265 -1.32 1.37 15.91
C ASN A 265 -2.18 0.58 16.92
N VAL A 266 -1.83 0.64 18.19
CA VAL A 266 -2.61 -0.04 19.26
C VAL A 266 -4.07 0.42 19.23
N LYS A 267 -4.28 1.74 19.12
CA LYS A 267 -5.63 2.31 19.00
C LYS A 267 -6.32 1.86 17.70
N PHE A 268 -5.63 1.96 16.56
CA PHE A 268 -6.18 1.57 15.26
C PHE A 268 -6.65 0.11 15.24
N VAL A 269 -5.81 -0.82 15.74
CA VAL A 269 -6.15 -2.26 15.77
C VAL A 269 -7.38 -2.51 16.62
N ALA A 270 -7.44 -1.89 17.81
CA ALA A 270 -8.59 -2.03 18.70
C ALA A 270 -9.89 -1.46 18.11
N ASP A 271 -9.82 -0.24 17.56
CA ASP A 271 -10.99 0.44 16.98
C ASP A 271 -11.48 -0.31 15.72
N PHE A 272 -10.58 -0.78 14.87
CA PHE A 272 -10.94 -1.52 13.66
C PHE A 272 -11.62 -2.85 14.00
N GLN A 273 -11.09 -3.56 15.00
CA GLN A 273 -11.68 -4.81 15.45
C GLN A 273 -13.06 -4.60 16.10
N ALA A 274 -13.22 -3.51 16.86
CA ALA A 274 -14.50 -3.15 17.47
C ALA A 274 -15.57 -2.78 16.41
N GLU A 275 -15.17 -2.05 15.36
CA GLU A 275 -16.08 -1.57 14.31
C GLU A 275 -16.47 -2.68 13.33
N TYR A 276 -15.49 -3.50 12.89
CA TYR A 276 -15.68 -4.45 11.79
C TYR A 276 -15.66 -5.92 12.20
N GLY A 277 -15.44 -6.24 13.48
CA GLY A 277 -15.46 -7.61 14.02
C GLY A 277 -14.32 -8.52 13.51
N ARG A 278 -13.26 -7.93 12.93
CA ARG A 278 -12.11 -8.63 12.37
C ARG A 278 -10.80 -7.87 12.60
N LEU A 279 -9.66 -8.57 12.57
CA LEU A 279 -8.36 -7.92 12.63
C LEU A 279 -8.12 -7.09 11.36
N PRO A 280 -7.49 -5.90 11.49
CA PRO A 280 -7.12 -5.11 10.33
C PRO A 280 -6.02 -5.78 9.51
N SER A 281 -5.98 -5.43 8.25
CA SER A 281 -4.92 -5.76 7.31
C SER A 281 -3.95 -4.59 7.12
N LEU A 282 -2.84 -4.83 6.41
CA LEU A 282 -1.97 -3.73 5.97
C LEU A 282 -2.73 -2.71 5.09
N TYR A 283 -3.71 -3.18 4.31
CA TYR A 283 -4.53 -2.30 3.47
C TYR A 283 -5.44 -1.39 4.29
N ALA A 284 -6.00 -1.91 5.38
CA ALA A 284 -6.79 -1.12 6.31
C ALA A 284 -5.93 -0.05 7.01
N SER A 285 -4.69 -0.40 7.42
CA SER A 285 -3.77 0.56 8.02
C SER A 285 -3.40 1.70 7.06
N GLN A 286 -3.22 1.40 5.79
CA GLN A 286 -2.91 2.39 4.75
C GLN A 286 -4.08 3.33 4.48
N GLY A 287 -5.30 2.80 4.39
CA GLY A 287 -6.51 3.60 4.29
C GLY A 287 -6.64 4.55 5.48
N TYR A 288 -6.44 4.03 6.69
CA TYR A 288 -6.48 4.79 7.94
C TYR A 288 -5.43 5.92 7.96
N ASP A 289 -4.18 5.63 7.64
CA ASP A 289 -3.11 6.63 7.60
C ASP A 289 -3.33 7.67 6.50
N THR A 290 -3.89 7.28 5.34
CA THR A 290 -4.21 8.21 4.25
C THR A 290 -5.27 9.22 4.68
N ALA A 291 -6.31 8.77 5.36
CA ALA A 291 -7.36 9.65 5.89
C ALA A 291 -6.83 10.57 7.01
N ASN A 292 -5.97 10.05 7.90
CA ASN A 292 -5.37 10.86 8.96
C ASN A 292 -4.42 11.94 8.40
N LEU A 293 -3.62 11.61 7.38
CA LEU A 293 -2.79 12.57 6.67
C LEU A 293 -3.65 13.69 6.07
N LEU A 294 -4.71 13.33 5.35
CA LEU A 294 -5.65 14.28 4.78
C LEU A 294 -6.27 15.18 5.86
N ALA A 295 -6.82 14.58 6.91
CA ALA A 295 -7.45 15.32 8.00
C ALA A 295 -6.46 16.26 8.71
N SER A 296 -5.19 15.84 8.86
CA SER A 296 -4.15 16.69 9.47
C SER A 296 -3.83 17.92 8.60
N ALA A 297 -3.76 17.73 7.27
CA ALA A 297 -3.51 18.85 6.37
C ALA A 297 -4.66 19.87 6.37
N LEU A 298 -5.90 19.39 6.39
CA LEU A 298 -7.11 20.24 6.43
C LEU A 298 -7.25 21.07 7.73
N LYS A 299 -6.62 20.66 8.84
CA LYS A 299 -6.57 21.47 10.07
C LYS A 299 -5.79 22.76 9.92
N THR A 300 -4.90 22.84 8.94
CA THR A 300 -3.96 23.96 8.79
C THR A 300 -4.20 24.79 7.54
N THR A 301 -4.93 24.25 6.55
CA THR A 301 -5.16 24.91 5.26
C THR A 301 -6.38 24.32 4.55
N SER A 302 -6.89 25.03 3.54
CA SER A 302 -7.99 24.58 2.67
C SER A 302 -7.44 23.87 1.43
N VAL A 303 -8.22 22.94 0.85
CA VAL A 303 -7.95 22.32 -0.47
C VAL A 303 -7.91 23.35 -1.61
N ASN A 304 -8.53 24.52 -1.42
CA ASN A 304 -8.55 25.60 -2.40
C ASN A 304 -7.18 26.31 -2.52
N ASP A 305 -6.37 26.35 -1.45
CA ASP A 305 -4.96 26.75 -1.51
C ASP A 305 -4.07 25.52 -1.75
N GLN A 306 -3.97 25.11 -3.00
CA GLN A 306 -3.23 23.91 -3.36
C GLN A 306 -1.75 23.93 -2.97
N ASP A 307 -1.10 25.10 -2.97
CA ASP A 307 0.32 25.19 -2.58
C ASP A 307 0.50 25.01 -1.08
N ALA A 308 -0.32 25.65 -0.26
CA ALA A 308 -0.32 25.44 1.19
C ALA A 308 -0.74 24.00 1.53
N PHE A 309 -1.73 23.47 0.82
CA PHE A 309 -2.23 22.10 1.04
C PHE A 309 -1.16 21.03 0.74
N ARG A 310 -0.42 21.16 -0.39
CA ARG A 310 0.73 20.28 -0.67
C ARG A 310 1.81 20.35 0.39
N LYS A 311 2.12 21.56 0.89
CA LYS A 311 3.09 21.73 1.98
C LYS A 311 2.62 21.06 3.27
N ALA A 312 1.33 21.16 3.58
CA ALA A 312 0.74 20.52 4.75
C ALA A 312 0.77 18.98 4.62
N LEU A 313 0.40 18.42 3.45
CA LEU A 313 0.54 16.99 3.17
C LEU A 313 1.99 16.52 3.30
N LYS A 314 2.95 17.27 2.72
CA LYS A 314 4.38 16.94 2.74
C LYS A 314 4.96 16.93 4.17
N LYS A 315 4.44 17.74 5.06
CA LYS A 315 4.84 17.78 6.46
C LYS A 315 4.52 16.47 7.19
N ALA A 316 3.51 15.73 6.73
CA ALA A 316 3.06 14.45 7.29
C ALA A 316 2.79 14.55 8.81
N ASP A 317 2.10 15.60 9.25
CA ASP A 317 1.84 15.91 10.67
C ASP A 317 0.64 15.07 11.18
N PHE A 318 0.82 13.76 11.24
CA PHE A 318 -0.17 12.81 11.76
C PHE A 318 0.52 11.65 12.48
N ALA A 319 -0.19 11.00 13.39
CA ALA A 319 0.30 9.81 14.06
C ALA A 319 0.06 8.57 13.18
N SER A 320 1.11 8.11 12.50
CA SER A 320 1.03 6.93 11.63
C SER A 320 0.92 5.64 12.45
N THR A 321 0.09 4.70 11.97
CA THR A 321 0.02 3.33 12.50
C THR A 321 1.35 2.57 12.37
N ARG A 322 2.24 3.02 11.47
CA ARG A 322 3.56 2.43 11.20
C ARG A 322 4.68 3.01 12.07
N GLY A 323 4.37 4.00 12.91
CA GLY A 323 5.33 4.72 13.73
C GLY A 323 6.00 5.85 12.95
N SER A 324 7.32 5.81 12.77
CA SER A 324 8.04 6.84 12.00
C SER A 324 7.60 6.83 10.54
N PHE A 325 7.19 8.01 10.06
CA PHE A 325 6.74 8.22 8.69
C PHE A 325 7.10 9.62 8.21
N SER A 326 7.71 9.72 7.05
CA SER A 326 7.93 10.98 6.36
C SER A 326 7.90 10.78 4.85
N PHE A 327 7.84 11.88 4.09
CA PHE A 327 7.93 11.82 2.63
C PHE A 327 9.33 12.23 2.16
N ASP A 328 9.87 11.46 1.22
CA ASP A 328 11.04 11.86 0.44
C ASP A 328 10.66 12.95 -0.59
N THR A 329 11.63 13.53 -1.27
CA THR A 329 11.44 14.64 -2.23
C THR A 329 10.43 14.32 -3.31
N ASN A 330 10.32 13.07 -3.74
CA ASN A 330 9.34 12.59 -4.73
C ASN A 330 7.97 12.20 -4.15
N ASN A 331 7.63 12.64 -2.94
CA ASN A 331 6.35 12.37 -2.25
C ASN A 331 6.03 10.87 -2.06
N HIS A 332 7.07 10.03 -1.97
CA HIS A 332 6.95 8.64 -1.55
C HIS A 332 7.45 8.49 -0.12
N PRO A 333 6.99 7.47 0.62
CA PRO A 333 7.30 7.35 2.04
C PRO A 333 8.77 6.98 2.29
N ILE A 334 9.28 7.49 3.42
CA ILE A 334 10.45 6.98 4.13
C ILE A 334 9.91 6.30 5.38
N GLN A 335 10.17 4.99 5.54
CA GLN A 335 9.60 4.16 6.60
C GLN A 335 10.40 2.89 6.82
N ASP A 336 10.16 2.23 7.95
CA ASP A 336 10.72 0.91 8.24
C ASP A 336 9.97 -0.19 7.48
N ILE A 337 10.70 -1.23 7.09
CA ILE A 337 10.16 -2.48 6.54
C ILE A 337 10.55 -3.61 7.47
N TYR A 338 9.57 -4.34 7.96
CA TYR A 338 9.72 -5.44 8.90
C TYR A 338 9.72 -6.79 8.19
N VAL A 339 10.40 -7.76 8.78
CA VAL A 339 10.20 -9.19 8.49
C VAL A 339 9.21 -9.73 9.51
N ARG A 340 8.17 -10.38 9.02
CA ARG A 340 7.13 -11.00 9.84
C ARG A 340 7.12 -12.51 9.59
N GLU A 341 6.65 -13.24 10.57
CA GLU A 341 6.38 -14.67 10.48
C GLU A 341 4.89 -14.93 10.61
N VAL A 342 4.37 -15.82 9.76
CA VAL A 342 3.01 -16.30 9.92
C VAL A 342 2.94 -17.28 11.08
N ILE A 343 2.13 -16.93 12.07
CA ILE A 343 1.90 -17.72 13.29
C ILE A 343 0.41 -18.02 13.46
N LYS A 344 0.08 -18.88 14.43
CA LYS A 344 -1.29 -19.11 14.85
C LYS A 344 -1.46 -18.62 16.29
N GLU A 345 -2.39 -17.70 16.53
CA GLU A 345 -2.81 -17.21 17.86
C GLU A 345 -4.24 -17.69 18.12
N GLY A 346 -4.43 -18.62 19.06
CA GLY A 346 -5.71 -19.31 19.23
C GLY A 346 -6.13 -20.03 17.94
N ASP A 347 -7.28 -19.66 17.37
CA ASP A 347 -7.77 -20.21 16.12
C ASP A 347 -7.48 -19.32 14.89
N ILE A 348 -6.77 -18.21 15.06
CA ILE A 348 -6.53 -17.22 14.02
C ILE A 348 -5.09 -17.34 13.49
N PHE A 349 -4.94 -17.44 12.17
CA PHE A 349 -3.65 -17.23 11.50
C PHE A 349 -3.38 -15.74 11.41
N THR A 350 -2.17 -15.33 11.83
CA THR A 350 -1.78 -13.91 11.86
C THR A 350 -0.27 -13.77 11.63
N ASN A 351 0.22 -12.54 11.63
CA ASN A 351 1.65 -12.25 11.51
C ASN A 351 2.21 -11.71 12.82
N LYS A 352 3.49 -12.01 13.06
CA LYS A 352 4.29 -11.45 14.15
C LYS A 352 5.60 -10.91 13.57
N ILE A 353 6.02 -9.71 13.99
CA ILE A 353 7.34 -9.16 13.65
C ILE A 353 8.42 -10.02 14.30
N VAL A 354 9.40 -10.41 13.50
CA VAL A 354 10.58 -11.17 13.95
C VAL A 354 11.88 -10.41 13.74
N ALA A 355 11.91 -9.45 12.82
CA ALA A 355 13.07 -8.58 12.60
C ALA A 355 12.66 -7.26 11.89
N THR A 356 13.54 -6.27 11.94
CA THR A 356 13.50 -5.12 11.02
C THR A 356 14.32 -5.51 9.79
N GLY A 357 13.68 -5.55 8.63
CA GLY A 357 14.31 -5.87 7.36
C GLY A 357 15.09 -4.69 6.78
N LEU A 358 14.44 -3.52 6.69
CA LEU A 358 15.07 -2.26 6.26
C LEU A 358 14.61 -1.13 7.18
N LYS A 359 15.51 -0.26 7.57
CA LYS A 359 15.23 0.90 8.42
C LYS A 359 15.27 2.17 7.60
N ASP A 360 14.32 3.11 7.88
CA ASP A 360 14.23 4.42 7.25
C ASP A 360 14.35 4.31 5.71
N ARG A 361 13.69 3.30 5.12
CA ARG A 361 13.82 3.02 3.69
C ARG A 361 13.02 4.03 2.87
N SER A 362 13.74 4.78 2.03
CA SER A 362 13.19 5.52 0.90
C SER A 362 13.08 4.59 -0.33
N ASN A 363 13.09 5.14 -1.53
CA ASN A 363 12.98 4.37 -2.77
C ASN A 363 14.14 4.63 -3.73
N ALA A 364 14.35 3.72 -4.68
CA ALA A 364 15.47 3.77 -5.62
C ALA A 364 15.31 4.84 -6.72
N TYR A 365 14.16 5.48 -6.86
CA TYR A 365 13.79 6.33 -8.01
C TYR A 365 13.80 7.82 -7.70
N VAL A 366 14.22 8.24 -6.51
CA VAL A 366 14.24 9.64 -6.08
C VAL A 366 15.04 10.53 -7.03
N SER A 367 16.19 10.05 -7.48
CA SER A 367 17.07 10.81 -8.41
C SER A 367 16.51 10.99 -9.82
N GLU A 368 15.52 10.18 -10.21
CA GLU A 368 14.86 10.28 -11.50
C GLU A 368 13.72 11.29 -11.50
N CYS A 369 13.23 11.68 -10.31
CA CYS A 369 12.15 12.64 -10.13
C CYS A 369 12.67 14.07 -10.26
N LYS A 370 12.07 14.85 -11.17
CA LYS A 370 12.46 16.23 -11.47
C LYS A 370 11.42 17.25 -10.99
N MET A 371 10.80 17.03 -9.84
CA MET A 371 9.88 18.00 -9.21
C MET A 371 10.63 19.19 -8.63
#